data_a7471285e513f5daf2685df411c64193
#
_entry.id   a7471285e513f5daf2685df411c64193
#
_cell.length_a   1.000
_cell.length_b   1.000
_cell.length_c   1.000
_cell.angle_alpha   90.00
_cell.angle_beta   90.00
_cell.angle_gamma   90.00
#
_symmetry.space_group_name_H-M   'P 1'
#
loop_
_entity.id
_entity.type
_entity.pdbx_description
1 polymer ?
#
loop_
_entity_poly.entity_id
_entity_poly.type
_entity_poly.pdbx_seq_one_letter_code
_entity_poly.pdbx_strand_id
1 'polypeptide(L)'
;MVNYEELIKRLSRSAEPFGLLTMQATSTTARLRKAFNVRLRALYAAEHGFFGTTANGEVTHGSYHPFYNLPIHSLYGEYRKPTPEMLSSIKRMVIDLCDIGVRCYSYLATLRNTLEACAENDLPVTVLDREVPMGNVVDGPMRDAAFASFLAPINVPFCHGMTPGECALWIKKNEKLDLDLDVVPMRDWNHRKHEPWPNFIPPSPDIRSWDSAVAYPMTIFTEAYPALDCDRDGPLAFRVLGAPWMDSRGLMEELRVGLDTCGVEMRPYRYMPHGGRYSCFNLNGIMFSVSRPYGYNPVTAGVLVLSALVRRYGDKVSAGSRPEVLDRLMGTAGVRKAVESGELGALFQGWIDAHDEFEKTKVCLY
;
A
#
# COMPACT_ATOMS: atom_id res chain seq x y z
N MET A 1 -1.80 15.76 -11.39
CA MET A 1 -2.53 14.91 -12.39
C MET A 1 -1.56 14.02 -13.15
N VAL A 2 -1.97 12.78 -13.46
CA VAL A 2 -1.19 11.81 -14.25
C VAL A 2 -0.87 12.36 -15.64
N ASN A 3 0.39 12.27 -16.06
CA ASN A 3 0.88 12.93 -17.27
C ASN A 3 0.95 12.02 -18.50
N TYR A 4 -0.21 11.57 -18.99
CA TYR A 4 -0.31 10.68 -20.15
C TYR A 4 0.29 11.27 -21.44
N GLU A 5 0.22 12.57 -21.64
CA GLU A 5 0.77 13.23 -22.84
C GLU A 5 2.29 13.09 -22.91
N GLU A 6 2.96 13.32 -21.78
CA GLU A 6 4.42 13.15 -21.73
C GLU A 6 4.81 11.69 -21.86
N LEU A 7 4.06 10.73 -21.27
CA LEU A 7 4.29 9.30 -21.49
C LEU A 7 4.19 8.95 -22.98
N ILE A 8 3.12 9.35 -23.65
CA ILE A 8 2.93 9.08 -25.08
C ILE A 8 4.08 9.71 -25.91
N LYS A 9 4.45 10.95 -25.62
CA LYS A 9 5.57 11.65 -26.27
C LYS A 9 6.89 10.89 -26.09
N ARG A 10 7.22 10.41 -24.88
CA ARG A 10 8.45 9.64 -24.63
C ARG A 10 8.43 8.31 -25.36
N LEU A 11 7.34 7.54 -25.30
CA LEU A 11 7.20 6.28 -26.02
C LEU A 11 7.21 6.44 -27.54
N SER A 12 6.85 7.62 -28.08
CA SER A 12 6.89 7.90 -29.51
C SER A 12 8.31 8.07 -30.07
N ARG A 13 9.32 8.25 -29.22
CA ARG A 13 10.73 8.38 -29.63
C ARG A 13 11.35 7.08 -30.14
N SER A 14 10.73 5.95 -29.84
CA SER A 14 11.15 4.62 -30.31
C SER A 14 10.00 3.92 -31.01
N ALA A 15 10.28 2.99 -31.91
CA ALA A 15 9.28 2.09 -32.52
C ALA A 15 9.16 0.74 -31.80
N GLU A 16 9.92 0.53 -30.73
CA GLU A 16 10.03 -0.74 -30.03
C GLU A 16 8.73 -1.19 -29.35
N PRO A 17 8.51 -2.51 -29.25
CA PRO A 17 7.38 -3.07 -28.51
C PRO A 17 7.58 -2.90 -27.00
N PHE A 18 6.49 -2.72 -26.27
CA PHE A 18 6.52 -2.57 -24.81
C PHE A 18 5.43 -3.38 -24.11
N GLY A 19 5.68 -3.69 -22.85
CA GLY A 19 4.72 -4.25 -21.90
C GLY A 19 4.18 -3.18 -20.95
N LEU A 20 3.06 -3.47 -20.31
CA LEU A 20 2.44 -2.56 -19.36
C LEU A 20 2.03 -3.30 -18.07
N LEU A 21 2.66 -2.96 -16.96
CA LEU A 21 2.23 -3.36 -15.62
C LEU A 21 1.21 -2.34 -15.12
N THR A 22 -0.04 -2.78 -14.98
CA THR A 22 -1.16 -1.89 -14.62
C THR A 22 -2.39 -2.68 -14.17
N MET A 23 -3.44 -1.95 -13.85
CA MET A 23 -4.80 -2.44 -13.62
C MET A 23 -5.80 -1.78 -14.57
N GLN A 24 -6.91 -2.42 -14.85
CA GLN A 24 -7.92 -1.92 -15.79
C GLN A 24 -8.47 -0.54 -15.41
N ALA A 25 -8.66 -0.29 -14.12
CA ALA A 25 -9.26 0.95 -13.63
C ALA A 25 -8.49 2.22 -13.99
N THR A 26 -7.17 2.12 -14.28
CA THR A 26 -6.34 3.28 -14.67
C THR A 26 -6.66 3.81 -16.07
N SER A 27 -7.35 3.06 -16.91
CA SER A 27 -7.58 3.33 -18.33
C SER A 27 -6.32 3.43 -19.22
N THR A 28 -5.14 3.20 -18.68
CA THR A 28 -3.85 3.35 -19.39
C THR A 28 -3.72 2.39 -20.54
N THR A 29 -4.18 1.14 -20.39
CA THR A 29 -4.22 0.16 -21.48
C THR A 29 -4.96 0.69 -22.71
N ALA A 30 -6.17 1.24 -22.52
CA ALA A 30 -6.96 1.79 -23.62
C ALA A 30 -6.28 2.98 -24.31
N ARG A 31 -5.67 3.88 -23.51
CA ARG A 31 -4.92 5.05 -24.02
C ARG A 31 -3.71 4.62 -24.84
N LEU A 32 -2.90 3.70 -24.34
CA LEU A 32 -1.71 3.22 -25.05
C LEU A 32 -2.07 2.36 -26.27
N ARG A 33 -3.15 1.56 -26.20
CA ARG A 33 -3.66 0.85 -27.41
C ARG A 33 -4.12 1.81 -28.48
N LYS A 34 -4.81 2.89 -28.10
CA LYS A 34 -5.23 3.92 -29.07
C LYS A 34 -4.01 4.63 -29.71
N ALA A 35 -2.98 4.93 -28.92
CA ALA A 35 -1.80 5.65 -29.42
C ALA A 35 -0.84 4.77 -30.21
N PHE A 36 -0.64 3.51 -29.81
CA PHE A 36 0.47 2.67 -30.29
C PHE A 36 0.07 1.30 -30.85
N ASN A 37 -1.22 0.95 -30.76
CA ASN A 37 -1.80 -0.28 -31.29
C ASN A 37 -0.95 -1.53 -31.00
N VAL A 38 -0.32 -2.11 -32.05
CA VAL A 38 0.43 -3.37 -31.98
C VAL A 38 1.72 -3.31 -31.19
N ARG A 39 2.20 -2.13 -30.80
CA ARG A 39 3.42 -1.99 -29.99
C ARG A 39 3.22 -2.38 -28.51
N LEU A 40 2.02 -2.25 -27.96
CA LEU A 40 1.68 -2.84 -26.68
C LEU A 40 1.48 -4.34 -26.86
N ARG A 41 2.38 -5.17 -26.33
CA ARG A 41 2.48 -6.62 -26.59
C ARG A 41 1.95 -7.46 -25.44
N ALA A 42 2.13 -7.02 -24.19
CA ALA A 42 1.75 -7.78 -23.02
C ALA A 42 1.27 -6.85 -21.90
N LEU A 43 0.38 -7.37 -21.07
CA LEU A 43 -0.06 -6.77 -19.83
C LEU A 43 0.49 -7.59 -18.67
N TYR A 44 0.78 -6.92 -17.55
CA TYR A 44 1.22 -7.53 -16.31
C TYR A 44 0.30 -7.03 -15.20
N ALA A 45 -0.05 -7.90 -14.27
CA ALA A 45 -0.99 -7.61 -13.20
C ALA A 45 -0.40 -7.97 -11.85
N ALA A 46 -0.51 -7.05 -10.90
CA ALA A 46 -0.19 -7.26 -9.49
C ALA A 46 -1.28 -8.09 -8.78
N GLU A 47 -1.24 -8.16 -7.46
CA GLU A 47 -2.31 -8.70 -6.62
C GLU A 47 -3.68 -8.14 -7.05
N HIS A 48 -4.73 -8.90 -6.86
CA HIS A 48 -6.10 -8.66 -7.32
C HIS A 48 -6.31 -8.81 -8.84
N GLY A 49 -5.24 -9.06 -9.61
CA GLY A 49 -5.30 -9.26 -11.06
C GLY A 49 -5.54 -7.99 -11.85
N PHE A 50 -5.48 -8.09 -13.16
CA PHE A 50 -5.67 -6.94 -14.07
C PHE A 50 -7.05 -6.27 -13.91
N PHE A 51 -8.09 -7.06 -13.67
CA PHE A 51 -9.46 -6.56 -13.53
C PHE A 51 -9.79 -6.08 -12.11
N GLY A 52 -8.92 -6.31 -11.14
CA GLY A 52 -9.12 -5.88 -9.76
C GLY A 52 -10.25 -6.61 -9.04
N THR A 53 -10.52 -7.87 -9.40
CA THR A 53 -11.67 -8.64 -8.90
C THR A 53 -11.31 -9.81 -7.99
N THR A 54 -10.03 -10.18 -7.92
CA THR A 54 -9.56 -11.29 -7.09
C THR A 54 -9.42 -10.81 -5.65
N ALA A 55 -9.91 -11.61 -4.71
CA ALA A 55 -9.86 -11.28 -3.29
C ALA A 55 -8.40 -11.23 -2.76
N ASN A 56 -8.24 -10.59 -1.60
CA ASN A 56 -6.93 -10.44 -0.97
C ASN A 56 -6.28 -11.80 -0.70
N GLY A 57 -5.01 -11.93 -1.09
CA GLY A 57 -4.22 -13.15 -0.89
C GLY A 57 -4.54 -14.30 -1.85
N GLU A 58 -5.57 -14.18 -2.68
CA GLU A 58 -5.90 -15.21 -3.67
C GLU A 58 -4.96 -15.16 -4.87
N VAL A 59 -4.55 -16.33 -5.33
CA VAL A 59 -3.68 -16.49 -6.50
C VAL A 59 -4.41 -16.03 -7.76
N THR A 60 -3.74 -15.19 -8.54
CA THR A 60 -4.21 -14.79 -9.87
C THR A 60 -3.48 -15.57 -10.95
N HIS A 61 -4.20 -15.98 -11.99
CA HIS A 61 -3.65 -16.72 -13.12
C HIS A 61 -3.49 -15.82 -14.33
N GLY A 62 -2.55 -16.18 -15.20
CA GLY A 62 -2.40 -15.55 -16.51
C GLY A 62 -3.66 -15.75 -17.37
N SER A 63 -3.99 -14.77 -18.18
CA SER A 63 -5.18 -14.77 -19.03
C SER A 63 -4.95 -13.92 -20.30
N TYR A 64 -6.01 -13.69 -21.05
CA TYR A 64 -6.00 -12.76 -22.19
C TYR A 64 -7.00 -11.64 -22.00
N HIS A 65 -6.61 -10.44 -22.42
CA HIS A 65 -7.52 -9.30 -22.41
C HIS A 65 -8.62 -9.50 -23.47
N PRO A 66 -9.92 -9.48 -23.07
CA PRO A 66 -11.01 -9.95 -23.96
C PRO A 66 -11.17 -9.11 -25.23
N PHE A 67 -10.86 -7.80 -25.19
CA PHE A 67 -11.03 -6.90 -26.32
C PHE A 67 -9.77 -6.69 -27.17
N TYR A 68 -8.58 -6.82 -26.57
CA TYR A 68 -7.30 -6.49 -27.24
C TYR A 68 -6.50 -7.72 -27.61
N ASN A 69 -6.92 -8.90 -27.16
CA ASN A 69 -6.21 -10.18 -27.33
C ASN A 69 -4.73 -10.10 -26.92
N LEU A 70 -4.48 -9.38 -25.81
CA LEU A 70 -3.15 -9.25 -25.21
C LEU A 70 -3.00 -10.27 -24.09
N PRO A 71 -1.86 -10.97 -23.98
CA PRO A 71 -1.58 -11.79 -22.81
C PRO A 71 -1.52 -10.90 -21.56
N ILE A 72 -2.12 -11.39 -20.46
CA ILE A 72 -2.05 -10.82 -19.13
C ILE A 72 -1.23 -11.79 -18.27
N HIS A 73 -0.03 -11.40 -17.89
CA HIS A 73 0.83 -12.17 -17.00
C HIS A 73 0.53 -11.79 -15.54
N SER A 74 0.21 -12.79 -14.71
CA SER A 74 0.03 -12.56 -13.28
C SER A 74 1.39 -12.50 -12.58
N LEU A 75 1.57 -11.48 -11.74
CA LEU A 75 2.71 -11.31 -10.84
C LEU A 75 2.31 -11.53 -9.36
N TYR A 76 1.21 -12.28 -9.15
CA TYR A 76 0.78 -12.66 -7.81
C TYR A 76 0.21 -14.09 -7.79
N GLY A 77 1.04 -15.01 -7.37
CA GLY A 77 0.70 -16.44 -7.33
C GLY A 77 1.95 -17.27 -7.52
N GLU A 78 1.99 -18.05 -8.60
CA GLU A 78 3.14 -18.87 -8.98
C GLU A 78 4.40 -18.00 -9.19
N TYR A 79 4.22 -16.86 -9.85
CA TYR A 79 5.30 -15.89 -10.08
C TYR A 79 4.99 -14.58 -9.35
N ARG A 80 6.00 -14.07 -8.65
CA ARG A 80 5.97 -12.74 -7.99
C ARG A 80 6.99 -11.78 -8.59
N LYS A 81 7.65 -12.23 -9.66
CA LYS A 81 8.64 -11.50 -10.45
C LYS A 81 8.44 -11.92 -11.91
N PRO A 82 8.47 -10.99 -12.88
CA PRO A 82 8.43 -11.37 -14.29
C PRO A 82 9.55 -12.35 -14.67
N THR A 83 9.22 -13.42 -15.38
CA THR A 83 10.22 -14.35 -15.90
C THR A 83 10.79 -13.85 -17.25
N PRO A 84 11.98 -14.32 -17.69
CA PRO A 84 12.52 -13.97 -19.01
C PRO A 84 11.54 -14.28 -20.16
N GLU A 85 10.76 -15.37 -20.05
CA GLU A 85 9.76 -15.75 -21.05
C GLU A 85 8.64 -14.71 -21.14
N MET A 86 8.15 -14.22 -19.98
CA MET A 86 7.14 -13.16 -19.95
C MET A 86 7.65 -11.86 -20.57
N LEU A 87 8.95 -11.57 -20.44
CA LEU A 87 9.59 -10.37 -20.97
C LEU A 87 10.01 -10.48 -22.43
N SER A 88 10.07 -11.68 -23.00
CA SER A 88 10.66 -11.96 -24.32
C SER A 88 10.04 -11.19 -25.50
N SER A 89 8.76 -10.83 -25.39
CA SER A 89 8.00 -10.13 -26.45
C SER A 89 8.13 -8.61 -26.43
N ILE A 90 8.82 -8.05 -25.44
CA ILE A 90 8.91 -6.61 -25.20
C ILE A 90 10.36 -6.12 -25.19
N LYS A 91 10.55 -4.82 -25.43
CA LYS A 91 11.84 -4.13 -25.37
C LYS A 91 11.84 -2.95 -24.38
N ARG A 92 10.73 -2.76 -23.70
CA ARG A 92 10.56 -1.77 -22.60
C ARG A 92 9.41 -2.21 -21.71
N MET A 93 9.56 -2.01 -20.42
CA MET A 93 8.47 -2.12 -19.45
C MET A 93 7.91 -0.72 -19.14
N VAL A 94 6.60 -0.56 -19.22
CA VAL A 94 5.89 0.62 -18.70
C VAL A 94 5.18 0.19 -17.42
N ILE A 95 5.31 0.99 -16.36
CA ILE A 95 4.69 0.71 -15.06
C ILE A 95 3.73 1.84 -14.71
N ASP A 96 2.49 1.47 -14.37
CA ASP A 96 1.43 2.38 -13.97
C ASP A 96 0.61 1.73 -12.83
N LEU A 97 1.07 1.91 -11.60
CA LEU A 97 0.48 1.33 -10.39
C LEU A 97 -0.18 2.39 -9.52
N CYS A 98 -1.40 2.12 -9.07
CA CYS A 98 -2.09 2.91 -8.05
C CYS A 98 -1.71 2.40 -6.67
N ASP A 99 -0.69 2.97 -6.05
CA ASP A 99 -0.24 2.63 -4.69
C ASP A 99 -0.91 3.54 -3.65
N ILE A 100 -0.83 3.17 -2.37
CA ILE A 100 -1.37 3.96 -1.26
C ILE A 100 -0.29 4.61 -0.38
N GLY A 101 1.00 4.36 -0.64
CA GLY A 101 2.14 4.93 0.10
C GLY A 101 2.45 4.19 1.40
N VAL A 102 2.10 2.89 1.48
CA VAL A 102 2.31 2.04 2.66
C VAL A 102 3.14 0.82 2.30
N ARG A 103 4.25 0.60 3.01
CA ARG A 103 5.24 -0.43 2.69
C ARG A 103 4.67 -1.84 2.54
N CYS A 104 3.70 -2.22 3.38
CA CYS A 104 3.12 -3.55 3.33
C CYS A 104 2.05 -3.72 2.24
N TYR A 105 1.72 -2.66 1.49
CA TYR A 105 0.85 -2.77 0.33
C TYR A 105 1.60 -3.46 -0.81
N SER A 106 1.09 -4.58 -1.29
CA SER A 106 1.80 -5.54 -2.14
C SER A 106 2.31 -4.97 -3.48
N TYR A 107 1.77 -3.83 -3.92
CA TYR A 107 2.18 -3.19 -5.16
C TYR A 107 3.61 -2.67 -5.10
N LEU A 108 4.09 -2.25 -3.93
CA LEU A 108 5.49 -1.89 -3.75
C LEU A 108 6.43 -3.08 -3.98
N ALA A 109 6.04 -4.28 -3.51
CA ALA A 109 6.80 -5.50 -3.78
C ALA A 109 6.79 -5.87 -5.27
N THR A 110 5.62 -5.74 -5.92
CA THR A 110 5.49 -5.97 -7.36
C THR A 110 6.34 -4.98 -8.17
N LEU A 111 6.34 -3.70 -7.78
CA LEU A 111 7.22 -2.68 -8.38
C LEU A 111 8.69 -3.09 -8.25
N ARG A 112 9.17 -3.36 -7.02
CA ARG A 112 10.56 -3.77 -6.77
C ARG A 112 10.97 -4.99 -7.59
N ASN A 113 10.16 -6.04 -7.56
CA ASN A 113 10.47 -7.29 -8.25
C ASN A 113 10.46 -7.10 -9.78
N THR A 114 9.61 -6.22 -10.30
CA THR A 114 9.59 -5.90 -11.73
C THR A 114 10.83 -5.10 -12.15
N LEU A 115 11.27 -4.12 -11.35
CA LEU A 115 12.50 -3.37 -11.61
C LEU A 115 13.72 -4.28 -11.59
N GLU A 116 13.80 -5.20 -10.62
CA GLU A 116 14.88 -6.20 -10.52
C GLU A 116 14.89 -7.13 -11.74
N ALA A 117 13.72 -7.66 -12.17
CA ALA A 117 13.62 -8.49 -13.37
C ALA A 117 14.04 -7.74 -14.63
N CYS A 118 13.67 -6.47 -14.76
CA CYS A 118 14.06 -5.65 -15.90
C CYS A 118 15.57 -5.38 -15.92
N ALA A 119 16.19 -5.11 -14.76
CA ALA A 119 17.64 -4.96 -14.65
C ALA A 119 18.39 -6.23 -15.06
N GLU A 120 17.93 -7.41 -14.60
CA GLU A 120 18.53 -8.70 -14.93
C GLU A 120 18.41 -9.09 -16.42
N ASN A 121 17.51 -8.44 -17.17
CA ASN A 121 17.26 -8.72 -18.59
C ASN A 121 17.60 -7.53 -19.51
N ASP A 122 18.36 -6.54 -19.01
CA ASP A 122 18.74 -5.32 -19.75
C ASP A 122 17.53 -4.60 -20.39
N LEU A 123 16.39 -4.63 -19.70
CA LEU A 123 15.13 -4.09 -20.21
C LEU A 123 14.85 -2.70 -19.60
N PRO A 124 14.84 -1.63 -20.41
CA PRO A 124 14.54 -0.28 -19.91
C PRO A 124 13.12 -0.18 -19.35
N VAL A 125 12.96 0.64 -18.31
CA VAL A 125 11.69 0.86 -17.62
C VAL A 125 11.26 2.31 -17.71
N THR A 126 9.97 2.53 -17.92
CA THR A 126 9.33 3.86 -17.78
C THR A 126 8.20 3.77 -16.77
N VAL A 127 8.29 4.52 -15.68
CA VAL A 127 7.23 4.61 -14.66
C VAL A 127 6.38 5.84 -14.95
N LEU A 128 5.07 5.65 -15.12
CA LEU A 128 4.09 6.72 -15.14
C LEU A 128 3.68 6.99 -13.67
N ASP A 129 4.17 8.09 -13.12
CA ASP A 129 3.97 8.37 -11.71
C ASP A 129 2.54 8.76 -11.35
N ARG A 130 2.14 8.42 -10.12
CA ARG A 130 0.80 8.67 -9.58
C ARG A 130 0.85 9.21 -8.17
N GLU A 131 -0.18 9.97 -7.86
CA GLU A 131 -0.48 10.40 -6.50
C GLU A 131 -0.71 9.21 -5.57
N VAL A 132 -0.34 9.38 -4.31
CA VAL A 132 -0.61 8.44 -3.23
C VAL A 132 -1.42 9.11 -2.12
N PRO A 133 -2.42 8.43 -1.53
CA PRO A 133 -3.26 9.00 -0.47
C PRO A 133 -2.48 9.47 0.74
N MET A 134 -1.40 8.78 1.08
CA MET A 134 -0.54 9.15 2.23
C MET A 134 0.28 10.42 2.00
N GLY A 135 0.38 10.91 0.74
CA GLY A 135 1.15 12.12 0.46
C GLY A 135 2.59 12.04 0.95
N ASN A 136 2.99 12.95 1.85
CA ASN A 136 4.32 12.99 2.46
C ASN A 136 4.38 12.37 3.87
N VAL A 137 3.38 11.62 4.28
CA VAL A 137 3.36 10.98 5.61
C VAL A 137 4.52 10.00 5.75
N VAL A 138 5.36 10.23 6.74
CA VAL A 138 6.42 9.30 7.17
C VAL A 138 6.11 8.87 8.59
N ASP A 139 5.79 7.58 8.79
CA ASP A 139 5.39 7.07 10.11
C ASP A 139 5.61 5.55 10.20
N GLY A 140 5.80 5.08 11.42
CA GLY A 140 6.00 3.67 11.73
C GLY A 140 7.45 3.17 11.55
N PRO A 141 7.69 1.88 11.82
CA PRO A 141 9.04 1.34 11.88
C PRO A 141 9.72 1.23 10.52
N MET A 142 11.03 1.39 10.50
CA MET A 142 11.88 0.85 9.45
C MET A 142 11.80 -0.68 9.44
N ARG A 143 12.18 -1.30 8.33
CA ARG A 143 12.26 -2.75 8.25
C ARG A 143 13.61 -3.25 8.79
N ASP A 144 13.59 -4.21 9.71
CA ASP A 144 14.78 -4.97 10.08
C ASP A 144 15.17 -5.96 8.96
N ALA A 145 16.45 -6.18 8.74
CA ALA A 145 16.93 -7.05 7.66
C ALA A 145 16.36 -8.48 7.72
N ALA A 146 16.15 -9.01 8.93
CA ALA A 146 15.59 -10.35 9.16
C ALA A 146 14.11 -10.49 8.72
N PHE A 147 13.39 -9.39 8.53
CA PHE A 147 11.98 -9.37 8.13
C PHE A 147 11.77 -9.01 6.65
N ALA A 148 12.82 -9.05 5.83
CA ALA A 148 12.70 -8.87 4.40
C ALA A 148 11.71 -9.88 3.81
N SER A 149 10.63 -9.40 3.18
CA SER A 149 9.53 -10.23 2.68
C SER A 149 8.73 -9.48 1.64
N PHE A 150 7.72 -10.15 1.05
CA PHE A 150 6.80 -9.51 0.12
C PHE A 150 5.97 -8.38 0.77
N LEU A 151 5.72 -8.43 2.09
CA LEU A 151 5.05 -7.35 2.85
C LEU A 151 6.03 -6.29 3.37
N ALA A 152 7.33 -6.54 3.28
CA ALA A 152 8.37 -5.59 3.65
C ALA A 152 9.53 -5.66 2.64
N PRO A 153 9.26 -5.26 1.36
CA PRO A 153 10.20 -5.51 0.27
C PRO A 153 11.45 -4.63 0.32
N ILE A 154 11.35 -3.43 0.82
CA ILE A 154 12.45 -2.44 0.90
C ILE A 154 12.59 -1.87 2.30
N ASN A 155 13.76 -1.31 2.62
CA ASN A 155 14.05 -0.74 3.94
C ASN A 155 13.68 0.75 4.00
N VAL A 156 12.39 1.00 4.17
CA VAL A 156 11.80 2.34 4.37
C VAL A 156 10.83 2.30 5.55
N PRO A 157 10.39 3.45 6.10
CA PRO A 157 9.32 3.50 7.10
C PRO A 157 8.04 2.80 6.64
N PHE A 158 7.18 2.41 7.54
CA PHE A 158 5.92 1.73 7.20
C PHE A 158 5.03 2.59 6.29
N CYS A 159 4.82 3.87 6.62
CA CYS A 159 4.39 4.90 5.68
C CYS A 159 5.65 5.67 5.26
N HIS A 160 5.93 5.76 3.97
CA HIS A 160 7.25 6.22 3.49
C HIS A 160 7.20 7.57 2.75
N GLY A 161 6.01 8.14 2.52
CA GLY A 161 5.86 9.45 1.92
C GLY A 161 6.46 9.60 0.53
N MET A 162 6.50 8.53 -0.26
CA MET A 162 7.00 8.52 -1.65
C MET A 162 5.90 8.04 -2.61
N THR A 163 5.91 8.58 -3.82
CA THR A 163 5.10 8.09 -4.94
C THR A 163 5.71 6.82 -5.56
N PRO A 164 4.99 6.05 -6.39
CA PRO A 164 5.56 4.90 -7.11
C PRO A 164 6.81 5.25 -7.92
N GLY A 165 6.85 6.42 -8.57
CA GLY A 165 8.02 6.89 -9.31
C GLY A 165 9.22 7.18 -8.41
N GLU A 166 8.98 7.82 -7.26
CA GLU A 166 10.01 8.07 -6.25
C GLU A 166 10.51 6.76 -5.61
N CYS A 167 9.60 5.81 -5.34
CA CYS A 167 9.97 4.47 -4.89
C CYS A 167 10.86 3.75 -5.91
N ALA A 168 10.53 3.84 -7.20
CA ALA A 168 11.34 3.21 -8.26
C ALA A 168 12.76 3.80 -8.31
N LEU A 169 12.90 5.12 -8.22
CA LEU A 169 14.20 5.78 -8.16
C LEU A 169 14.98 5.43 -6.88
N TRP A 170 14.28 5.38 -5.73
CA TRP A 170 14.86 4.98 -4.46
C TRP A 170 15.38 3.54 -4.52
N ILE A 171 14.60 2.59 -5.05
CA ILE A 171 14.97 1.18 -5.24
C ILE A 171 16.20 1.08 -6.14
N LYS A 172 16.17 1.71 -7.32
CA LYS A 172 17.34 1.73 -8.23
C LYS A 172 18.61 2.18 -7.53
N LYS A 173 18.54 3.29 -6.79
CA LYS A 173 19.69 3.88 -6.10
C LYS A 173 20.20 2.99 -4.96
N ASN A 174 19.30 2.55 -4.07
CA ASN A 174 19.68 1.89 -2.82
C ASN A 174 19.99 0.39 -3.01
N GLU A 175 19.33 -0.27 -3.97
CA GLU A 175 19.63 -1.65 -4.35
C GLU A 175 20.68 -1.75 -5.48
N LYS A 176 21.18 -0.59 -5.96
CA LYS A 176 22.24 -0.48 -6.99
C LYS A 176 21.89 -1.24 -8.28
N LEU A 177 20.62 -1.15 -8.71
CA LEU A 177 20.19 -1.80 -9.94
C LEU A 177 20.81 -1.11 -11.16
N ASP A 178 21.47 -1.90 -12.03
CA ASP A 178 21.90 -1.45 -13.36
C ASP A 178 20.67 -1.45 -14.28
N LEU A 179 19.95 -0.35 -14.31
CA LEU A 179 18.66 -0.23 -14.97
C LEU A 179 18.52 1.13 -15.66
N ASP A 180 18.19 1.15 -16.94
CA ASP A 180 17.69 2.36 -17.61
C ASP A 180 16.27 2.65 -17.12
N LEU A 181 16.16 3.54 -16.15
CA LEU A 181 14.90 3.92 -15.49
C LEU A 181 14.55 5.38 -15.78
N ASP A 182 13.40 5.57 -16.39
CA ASP A 182 12.78 6.87 -16.65
C ASP A 182 11.47 7.01 -15.88
N VAL A 183 11.25 8.14 -15.23
CA VAL A 183 10.00 8.46 -14.53
C VAL A 183 9.30 9.61 -15.20
N VAL A 184 8.06 9.41 -15.61
CA VAL A 184 7.18 10.47 -16.14
C VAL A 184 6.50 11.15 -14.96
N PRO A 185 6.91 12.34 -14.55
CA PRO A 185 6.38 13.02 -13.38
C PRO A 185 4.94 13.45 -13.59
N MET A 186 4.19 13.54 -12.52
CA MET A 186 2.84 14.12 -12.50
C MET A 186 2.91 15.63 -12.78
N ARG A 187 1.77 16.19 -13.23
CA ARG A 187 1.56 17.63 -13.30
C ARG A 187 0.91 18.13 -12.02
N ASP A 188 1.38 19.27 -11.52
CA ASP A 188 0.74 19.98 -10.40
C ASP A 188 0.59 19.14 -9.12
N TRP A 189 1.44 18.14 -8.93
CA TRP A 189 1.52 17.38 -7.68
C TRP A 189 2.49 18.09 -6.73
N ASN A 190 2.06 18.19 -5.48
CA ASN A 190 2.93 18.41 -4.34
C ASN A 190 2.47 17.46 -3.24
N HIS A 191 3.35 16.86 -2.51
CA HIS A 191 3.05 15.90 -1.46
C HIS A 191 2.14 16.39 -0.33
N ARG A 192 1.72 17.64 -0.34
CA ARG A 192 0.91 18.27 0.71
C ARG A 192 -0.59 18.18 0.46
N LYS A 193 -1.03 17.54 -0.63
CA LYS A 193 -2.46 17.36 -0.93
C LYS A 193 -3.01 16.14 -0.20
N HIS A 194 -3.50 16.34 1.01
CA HIS A 194 -4.14 15.31 1.84
C HIS A 194 -5.68 15.40 1.82
N GLU A 195 -6.25 15.91 0.75
CA GLU A 195 -7.70 16.03 0.59
C GLU A 195 -8.25 14.88 -0.24
N PRO A 196 -9.50 14.44 0.00
CA PRO A 196 -10.12 13.43 -0.84
C PRO A 196 -10.11 13.84 -2.32
N TRP A 197 -9.64 12.94 -3.18
CA TRP A 197 -9.59 13.22 -4.62
C TRP A 197 -10.93 12.90 -5.27
N PRO A 198 -11.49 13.82 -6.08
CA PRO A 198 -12.76 13.56 -6.78
C PRO A 198 -12.73 12.33 -7.69
N ASN A 199 -11.54 11.97 -8.18
CA ASN A 199 -11.31 10.87 -9.10
C ASN A 199 -10.39 9.79 -8.48
N PHE A 200 -10.57 9.48 -7.20
CA PHE A 200 -9.84 8.39 -6.56
C PHE A 200 -10.09 7.08 -7.29
N ILE A 201 -9.02 6.42 -7.72
CA ILE A 201 -9.09 5.10 -8.34
C ILE A 201 -8.84 4.07 -7.24
N PRO A 202 -9.83 3.25 -6.88
CA PRO A 202 -9.64 2.17 -5.92
C PRO A 202 -8.52 1.22 -6.38
N PRO A 203 -7.42 1.09 -5.62
CA PRO A 203 -6.31 0.23 -6.03
C PRO A 203 -6.59 -1.26 -5.82
N SER A 204 -7.56 -1.59 -4.96
CA SER A 204 -7.94 -2.98 -4.65
C SER A 204 -9.40 -3.06 -4.23
N PRO A 205 -10.00 -4.28 -4.20
CA PRO A 205 -11.38 -4.48 -3.73
C PRO A 205 -11.62 -4.01 -2.30
N ASP A 206 -10.59 -4.05 -1.45
CA ASP A 206 -10.67 -3.67 -0.03
C ASP A 206 -10.49 -2.17 0.17
N ILE A 207 -9.75 -1.49 -0.70
CA ILE A 207 -9.50 -0.04 -0.63
C ILE A 207 -10.41 0.69 -1.61
N ARG A 208 -11.67 0.91 -1.21
CA ARG A 208 -12.73 1.43 -2.09
C ARG A 208 -12.85 2.95 -2.10
N SER A 209 -12.24 3.62 -1.14
CA SER A 209 -12.28 5.08 -1.00
C SER A 209 -10.95 5.64 -0.53
N TRP A 210 -10.77 6.94 -0.75
CA TRP A 210 -9.61 7.66 -0.21
C TRP A 210 -9.56 7.56 1.32
N ASP A 211 -10.70 7.69 2.02
CA ASP A 211 -10.79 7.53 3.47
C ASP A 211 -10.33 6.14 3.94
N SER A 212 -10.68 5.07 3.20
CA SER A 212 -10.19 3.72 3.49
C SER A 212 -8.68 3.60 3.31
N ALA A 213 -8.14 4.23 2.26
CA ALA A 213 -6.71 4.21 1.99
C ALA A 213 -5.90 4.90 3.09
N VAL A 214 -6.36 6.06 3.57
CA VAL A 214 -5.66 6.79 4.65
C VAL A 214 -5.82 6.13 6.01
N ALA A 215 -6.92 5.42 6.26
CA ALA A 215 -7.15 4.67 7.50
C ALA A 215 -6.43 3.31 7.53
N TYR A 216 -6.10 2.75 6.38
CA TYR A 216 -5.47 1.43 6.23
C TYR A 216 -4.25 1.22 7.14
N PRO A 217 -3.23 2.10 7.17
CA PRO A 217 -2.03 1.86 7.97
C PRO A 217 -2.30 1.88 9.49
N MET A 218 -3.41 2.50 9.93
CA MET A 218 -3.79 2.55 11.34
C MET A 218 -4.44 1.25 11.81
N THR A 219 -5.19 0.54 10.95
CA THR A 219 -6.03 -0.61 11.36
C THR A 219 -5.61 -1.94 10.74
N ILE A 220 -4.62 -1.96 9.83
CA ILE A 220 -4.16 -3.19 9.17
C ILE A 220 -3.62 -4.25 10.14
N PHE A 221 -3.22 -3.87 11.35
CA PHE A 221 -2.82 -4.82 12.39
C PHE A 221 -3.90 -5.83 12.72
N THR A 222 -5.18 -5.56 12.41
CA THR A 222 -6.29 -6.52 12.56
C THR A 222 -6.07 -7.82 11.81
N GLU A 223 -5.24 -7.84 10.77
CA GLU A 223 -4.83 -9.09 10.13
C GLU A 223 -4.12 -10.05 11.09
N ALA A 224 -3.41 -9.52 12.07
CA ALA A 224 -2.76 -10.32 13.11
C ALA A 224 -3.67 -10.61 14.32
N TYR A 225 -4.80 -9.90 14.44
CA TYR A 225 -5.71 -9.98 15.58
C TYR A 225 -7.15 -10.29 15.12
N PRO A 226 -7.47 -11.55 14.75
CA PRO A 226 -8.78 -11.93 14.20
C PRO A 226 -9.94 -11.83 15.19
N ALA A 227 -9.68 -11.50 16.45
CA ALA A 227 -10.70 -11.14 17.45
C ALA A 227 -11.23 -9.70 17.28
N LEU A 228 -10.63 -8.91 16.40
CA LEU A 228 -11.03 -7.57 16.02
C LEU A 228 -11.54 -7.58 14.57
N ASP A 229 -12.39 -6.62 14.25
CA ASP A 229 -12.94 -6.42 12.92
C ASP A 229 -12.73 -4.98 12.46
N CYS A 230 -12.47 -4.78 11.18
CA CYS A 230 -12.31 -3.44 10.56
C CYS A 230 -13.20 -3.25 9.33
N ASP A 231 -14.31 -4.00 9.22
CA ASP A 231 -15.27 -4.00 8.09
C ASP A 231 -14.59 -4.12 6.71
N ARG A 232 -13.53 -4.94 6.61
CA ARG A 232 -12.69 -5.03 5.42
C ARG A 232 -13.47 -5.22 4.12
N ASP A 233 -14.50 -6.08 4.15
CA ASP A 233 -15.33 -6.39 2.98
C ASP A 233 -16.44 -5.35 2.74
N GLY A 234 -16.57 -4.37 3.63
CA GLY A 234 -17.67 -3.40 3.65
C GLY A 234 -17.27 -1.99 3.17
N PRO A 235 -18.24 -1.09 3.17
CA PRO A 235 -18.04 0.31 2.76
C PRO A 235 -17.21 1.12 3.76
N LEU A 236 -17.02 0.63 4.97
CA LEU A 236 -16.24 1.28 6.04
C LEU A 236 -14.87 0.64 6.23
N ALA A 237 -14.41 -0.14 5.24
CA ALA A 237 -13.14 -0.84 5.29
C ALA A 237 -12.03 0.02 5.90
N PHE A 238 -11.36 -0.51 6.92
CA PHE A 238 -10.27 0.11 7.69
C PHE A 238 -10.63 1.37 8.49
N ARG A 239 -11.81 1.95 8.30
CA ARG A 239 -12.28 3.17 8.99
C ARG A 239 -12.92 2.89 10.33
N VAL A 240 -13.30 1.67 10.59
CA VAL A 240 -13.90 1.21 11.84
C VAL A 240 -13.05 0.13 12.48
N LEU A 241 -13.15 0.02 13.79
CA LEU A 241 -12.56 -1.07 14.56
C LEU A 241 -13.57 -1.49 15.62
N GLY A 242 -13.92 -2.77 15.67
CA GLY A 242 -14.94 -3.26 16.57
C GLY A 242 -14.76 -4.70 17.02
N ALA A 243 -15.47 -5.02 18.10
CA ALA A 243 -15.62 -6.38 18.63
C ALA A 243 -16.92 -6.47 19.47
N PRO A 244 -17.50 -7.67 19.64
CA PRO A 244 -18.74 -7.81 20.44
C PRO A 244 -18.58 -7.38 21.89
N TRP A 245 -17.39 -7.50 22.44
CA TRP A 245 -17.02 -7.23 23.83
C TRP A 245 -16.43 -5.84 24.07
N MET A 246 -16.31 -4.99 23.03
CA MET A 246 -15.64 -3.70 23.13
C MET A 246 -16.51 -2.66 23.85
N ASP A 247 -15.95 -1.98 24.84
CA ASP A 247 -16.47 -0.74 25.40
C ASP A 247 -15.87 0.46 24.67
N SER A 248 -16.56 0.88 23.62
CA SER A 248 -16.09 1.95 22.75
C SER A 248 -15.87 3.28 23.47
N ARG A 249 -16.74 3.62 24.43
CA ARG A 249 -16.66 4.91 25.15
C ARG A 249 -15.44 4.96 26.06
N GLY A 250 -15.27 3.93 26.91
CA GLY A 250 -14.12 3.88 27.82
C GLY A 250 -12.79 3.79 27.07
N LEU A 251 -12.75 3.09 25.93
CA LEU A 251 -11.55 3.05 25.09
C LEU A 251 -11.25 4.40 24.43
N MET A 252 -12.28 5.13 23.96
CA MET A 252 -12.11 6.47 23.38
C MET A 252 -11.63 7.50 24.41
N GLU A 253 -12.13 7.46 25.65
CA GLU A 253 -11.66 8.34 26.72
C GLU A 253 -10.16 8.15 26.98
N GLU A 254 -9.71 6.90 27.02
CA GLU A 254 -8.31 6.53 27.21
C GLU A 254 -7.42 7.00 26.06
N LEU A 255 -7.88 6.86 24.82
CA LEU A 255 -7.12 7.15 23.61
C LEU A 255 -7.17 8.62 23.16
N ARG A 256 -8.10 9.42 23.70
CA ARG A 256 -8.44 10.76 23.19
C ARG A 256 -7.23 11.66 22.96
N VAL A 257 -6.37 11.80 23.96
CA VAL A 257 -5.21 12.69 23.88
C VAL A 257 -4.18 12.17 22.86
N GLY A 258 -3.88 10.87 22.92
CA GLY A 258 -2.89 10.25 22.02
C GLY A 258 -3.31 10.30 20.55
N LEU A 259 -4.57 10.00 20.24
CA LEU A 259 -5.05 10.03 18.88
C LEU A 259 -5.23 11.46 18.33
N ASP A 260 -5.63 12.40 19.17
CA ASP A 260 -5.67 13.82 18.76
C ASP A 260 -4.28 14.32 18.36
N THR A 261 -3.22 13.95 19.07
CA THR A 261 -1.84 14.30 18.68
C THR A 261 -1.43 13.65 17.36
N CYS A 262 -1.98 12.49 17.02
CA CYS A 262 -1.76 11.80 15.75
C CYS A 262 -2.65 12.33 14.60
N GLY A 263 -3.47 13.35 14.82
CA GLY A 263 -4.37 13.91 13.79
C GLY A 263 -5.59 13.02 13.51
N VAL A 264 -6.05 12.23 14.49
CA VAL A 264 -7.16 11.28 14.36
C VAL A 264 -8.31 11.66 15.30
N GLU A 265 -9.50 11.78 14.75
CA GLU A 265 -10.75 11.86 15.48
C GLU A 265 -11.41 10.49 15.61
N MET A 266 -12.10 10.31 16.74
CA MET A 266 -12.85 9.11 17.05
C MET A 266 -14.31 9.43 17.34
N ARG A 267 -15.21 8.53 16.92
CA ARG A 267 -16.60 8.52 17.38
C ARG A 267 -17.06 7.10 17.67
N PRO A 268 -17.96 6.89 18.68
CA PRO A 268 -18.53 5.58 18.92
C PRO A 268 -19.36 5.19 17.68
N TYR A 269 -19.22 3.94 17.27
CA TYR A 269 -19.92 3.44 16.10
C TYR A 269 -20.39 2.01 16.33
N ARG A 270 -21.60 1.69 15.85
CA ARG A 270 -22.13 0.35 15.89
C ARG A 270 -22.42 -0.11 14.48
N TYR A 271 -21.92 -1.27 14.11
CA TYR A 271 -22.04 -1.80 12.76
C TYR A 271 -22.14 -3.32 12.74
N MET A 272 -22.59 -3.85 11.65
CA MET A 272 -22.55 -5.27 11.34
C MET A 272 -21.58 -5.45 10.15
N PRO A 273 -20.48 -6.21 10.32
CA PRO A 273 -19.52 -6.42 9.26
C PRO A 273 -20.15 -7.10 8.04
N HIS A 274 -19.65 -6.74 6.85
CA HIS A 274 -20.11 -7.33 5.59
C HIS A 274 -19.52 -8.71 5.30
N GLY A 275 -18.47 -9.08 6.01
CA GLY A 275 -17.80 -10.37 5.86
C GLY A 275 -17.08 -10.81 7.12
N GLY A 276 -16.30 -11.90 7.02
CA GLY A 276 -15.48 -12.39 8.10
C GLY A 276 -16.23 -13.04 9.28
N ARG A 277 -15.51 -13.18 10.39
CA ARG A 277 -15.97 -13.89 11.59
C ARG A 277 -17.26 -13.34 12.19
N TYR A 278 -17.50 -12.05 12.06
CA TYR A 278 -18.60 -11.36 12.71
C TYR A 278 -19.70 -10.88 11.77
N SER A 279 -19.79 -11.40 10.56
CA SER A 279 -20.75 -10.98 9.53
C SER A 279 -22.24 -10.99 9.95
N CYS A 280 -22.60 -11.72 10.99
CA CYS A 280 -23.97 -11.78 11.52
C CYS A 280 -24.14 -11.09 12.88
N PHE A 281 -23.16 -10.32 13.34
CA PHE A 281 -23.15 -9.72 14.68
C PHE A 281 -23.13 -8.20 14.59
N ASN A 282 -23.92 -7.54 15.44
CA ASN A 282 -23.75 -6.13 15.69
C ASN A 282 -22.54 -5.90 16.60
N LEU A 283 -21.52 -5.25 16.10
CA LEU A 283 -20.31 -4.90 16.84
C LEU A 283 -20.43 -3.51 17.46
N ASN A 284 -19.93 -3.39 18.69
CA ASN A 284 -19.59 -2.09 19.23
C ASN A 284 -18.16 -1.75 18.76
N GLY A 285 -17.98 -0.54 18.29
CA GLY A 285 -16.70 -0.14 17.71
C GLY A 285 -16.47 1.35 17.78
N ILE A 286 -15.38 1.75 17.17
CA ILE A 286 -14.95 3.13 17.00
C ILE A 286 -14.80 3.37 15.50
N MET A 287 -15.33 4.50 15.03
CA MET A 287 -15.03 5.02 13.70
C MET A 287 -13.95 6.07 13.82
N PHE A 288 -12.97 5.98 12.91
CA PHE A 288 -11.84 6.90 12.80
C PHE A 288 -12.01 7.82 11.60
N SER A 289 -11.57 9.06 11.76
CA SER A 289 -11.45 10.04 10.68
C SER A 289 -10.19 10.88 10.86
N VAL A 290 -9.59 11.30 9.76
CA VAL A 290 -8.43 12.19 9.79
C VAL A 290 -8.92 13.61 10.07
N SER A 291 -8.50 14.20 11.20
CA SER A 291 -8.89 15.55 11.62
C SER A 291 -7.88 16.61 11.18
N ARG A 292 -6.61 16.22 11.13
CA ARG A 292 -5.50 17.09 10.75
C ARG A 292 -4.61 16.36 9.75
N PRO A 293 -4.75 16.62 8.45
CA PRO A 293 -3.91 16.00 7.41
C PRO A 293 -2.42 16.29 7.61
N TYR A 294 -2.09 17.49 8.10
CA TYR A 294 -0.72 17.85 8.50
C TYR A 294 -0.47 17.36 9.95
N GLY A 295 0.50 16.47 10.11
CA GLY A 295 0.78 15.81 11.39
C GLY A 295 -0.06 14.54 11.62
N TYR A 296 -0.57 13.94 10.54
CA TYR A 296 -1.22 12.64 10.58
C TYR A 296 -0.19 11.52 10.75
N ASN A 297 -0.29 10.78 11.85
CA ASN A 297 0.60 9.67 12.20
C ASN A 297 -0.21 8.38 12.39
N PRO A 298 -0.62 7.72 11.30
CA PRO A 298 -1.56 6.60 11.35
C PRO A 298 -1.00 5.35 12.04
N VAL A 299 0.27 5.04 11.84
CA VAL A 299 0.90 3.84 12.43
C VAL A 299 1.08 4.03 13.93
N THR A 300 1.54 5.22 14.33
CA THR A 300 1.61 5.61 15.74
C THR A 300 0.24 5.51 16.39
N ALA A 301 -0.82 6.04 15.76
CA ALA A 301 -2.20 5.92 16.22
C ALA A 301 -2.63 4.45 16.33
N GLY A 302 -2.34 3.63 15.33
CA GLY A 302 -2.66 2.20 15.33
C GLY A 302 -1.99 1.43 16.46
N VAL A 303 -0.72 1.74 16.76
CA VAL A 303 0.01 1.11 17.87
C VAL A 303 -0.53 1.55 19.23
N LEU A 304 -0.92 2.82 19.40
CA LEU A 304 -1.60 3.30 20.60
C LEU A 304 -2.93 2.57 20.81
N VAL A 305 -3.73 2.42 19.75
CA VAL A 305 -5.01 1.68 19.78
C VAL A 305 -4.77 0.22 20.17
N LEU A 306 -3.83 -0.45 19.52
CA LEU A 306 -3.52 -1.86 19.80
C LEU A 306 -3.04 -2.06 21.24
N SER A 307 -2.15 -1.19 21.73
CA SER A 307 -1.64 -1.24 23.10
C SER A 307 -2.77 -1.07 24.14
N ALA A 308 -3.65 -0.10 23.93
CA ALA A 308 -4.80 0.11 24.81
C ALA A 308 -5.75 -1.10 24.80
N LEU A 309 -5.99 -1.69 23.63
CA LEU A 309 -6.81 -2.90 23.48
C LEU A 309 -6.20 -4.10 24.23
N VAL A 310 -4.91 -4.35 24.03
CA VAL A 310 -4.20 -5.46 24.71
C VAL A 310 -4.22 -5.25 26.23
N ARG A 311 -3.93 -4.05 26.71
CA ARG A 311 -3.94 -3.74 28.15
C ARG A 311 -5.34 -3.89 28.75
N ARG A 312 -6.40 -3.44 28.05
CA ARG A 312 -7.77 -3.42 28.57
C ARG A 312 -8.47 -4.77 28.46
N TYR A 313 -8.19 -5.54 27.44
CA TYR A 313 -8.97 -6.75 27.12
C TYR A 313 -8.13 -8.05 27.07
N GLY A 314 -6.80 -7.97 27.13
CA GLY A 314 -5.90 -9.11 27.27
C GLY A 314 -6.24 -10.28 26.36
N ASP A 315 -6.63 -11.41 26.95
CA ASP A 315 -6.94 -12.66 26.26
C ASP A 315 -8.03 -12.53 25.18
N LYS A 316 -8.99 -11.59 25.35
CA LYS A 316 -10.04 -11.39 24.34
C LYS A 316 -9.48 -10.87 23.03
N VAL A 317 -8.51 -9.97 23.08
CA VAL A 317 -7.81 -9.44 21.88
C VAL A 317 -6.87 -10.48 21.33
N SER A 318 -6.14 -11.18 22.22
CA SER A 318 -5.12 -12.16 21.84
C SER A 318 -5.69 -13.49 21.35
N ALA A 319 -7.00 -13.68 21.45
CA ALA A 319 -7.67 -14.92 21.01
C ALA A 319 -7.49 -15.16 19.50
N GLY A 320 -6.66 -16.15 19.18
CA GLY A 320 -6.29 -16.48 17.79
C GLY A 320 -5.34 -15.50 17.13
N SER A 321 -4.67 -14.62 17.90
CA SER A 321 -3.65 -13.70 17.36
C SER A 321 -2.51 -14.47 16.69
N ARG A 322 -1.91 -13.82 15.72
CA ARG A 322 -0.81 -14.33 14.90
C ARG A 322 0.38 -13.37 14.99
N PRO A 323 1.18 -13.46 16.06
CA PRO A 323 2.29 -12.53 16.29
C PRO A 323 3.26 -12.41 15.10
N GLU A 324 3.50 -13.51 14.41
CA GLU A 324 4.38 -13.57 13.24
C GLU A 324 3.80 -12.80 12.03
N VAL A 325 2.47 -12.64 11.95
CA VAL A 325 1.84 -11.81 10.93
C VAL A 325 2.06 -10.33 11.24
N LEU A 326 1.90 -9.92 12.51
CA LEU A 326 2.19 -8.55 12.93
C LEU A 326 3.66 -8.19 12.65
N ASP A 327 4.59 -9.06 13.06
CA ASP A 327 6.03 -8.84 12.89
C ASP A 327 6.39 -8.71 11.40
N ARG A 328 5.80 -9.53 10.53
CA ARG A 328 5.99 -9.42 9.05
C ARG A 328 5.37 -8.16 8.45
N LEU A 329 4.17 -7.77 8.86
CA LEU A 329 3.53 -6.53 8.43
C LEU A 329 4.39 -5.33 8.81
N MET A 330 4.76 -5.26 10.09
CA MET A 330 5.56 -4.15 10.62
C MET A 330 7.03 -4.19 10.18
N GLY A 331 7.49 -5.32 9.64
CA GLY A 331 8.88 -5.52 9.24
C GLY A 331 9.85 -5.55 10.42
N THR A 332 9.35 -5.75 11.63
CA THR A 332 10.12 -5.82 12.88
C THR A 332 9.28 -6.45 13.99
N ALA A 333 9.92 -7.13 14.94
CA ALA A 333 9.29 -7.58 16.18
C ALA A 333 9.17 -6.47 17.24
N GLY A 334 9.77 -5.30 17.01
CA GLY A 334 9.82 -4.19 17.97
C GLY A 334 8.45 -3.68 18.37
N VAL A 335 7.51 -3.57 17.43
CA VAL A 335 6.13 -3.11 17.70
C VAL A 335 5.43 -4.06 18.65
N ARG A 336 5.44 -5.36 18.36
CA ARG A 336 4.81 -6.37 19.22
C ARG A 336 5.39 -6.35 20.63
N LYS A 337 6.71 -6.36 20.75
CA LYS A 337 7.40 -6.33 22.05
C LYS A 337 7.04 -5.08 22.87
N ALA A 338 6.98 -3.92 22.23
CA ALA A 338 6.61 -2.67 22.91
C ALA A 338 5.12 -2.66 23.32
N VAL A 339 4.22 -3.24 22.53
CA VAL A 339 2.81 -3.41 22.91
C VAL A 339 2.67 -4.37 24.09
N GLU A 340 3.40 -5.48 24.11
CA GLU A 340 3.39 -6.46 25.20
C GLU A 340 3.97 -5.91 26.51
N SER A 341 5.05 -5.11 26.44
CA SER A 341 5.68 -4.50 27.62
C SER A 341 5.01 -3.19 28.08
N GLY A 342 4.27 -2.52 27.18
CA GLY A 342 3.72 -1.19 27.41
C GLY A 342 4.73 -0.04 27.22
N GLU A 343 5.95 -0.34 26.78
CA GLU A 343 7.05 0.64 26.64
C GLU A 343 7.03 1.33 25.26
N LEU A 344 5.96 2.06 24.94
CA LEU A 344 5.80 2.71 23.64
C LEU A 344 6.71 3.93 23.42
N GLY A 345 7.13 4.62 24.50
CA GLY A 345 7.92 5.85 24.40
C GLY A 345 9.26 5.62 23.68
N ALA A 346 10.00 4.58 24.08
CA ALA A 346 11.27 4.22 23.44
C ALA A 346 11.08 3.78 21.97
N LEU A 347 9.99 3.07 21.67
CA LEU A 347 9.65 2.67 20.31
C LEU A 347 9.45 3.90 19.41
N PHE A 348 8.63 4.85 19.84
CA PHE A 348 8.33 6.05 19.04
C PHE A 348 9.54 6.97 18.89
N GLN A 349 10.37 7.11 19.93
CA GLN A 349 11.61 7.87 19.82
C GLN A 349 12.56 7.24 18.79
N GLY A 350 12.70 5.91 18.80
CA GLY A 350 13.50 5.19 17.81
C GLY A 350 12.99 5.37 16.37
N TRP A 351 11.68 5.54 16.18
CA TRP A 351 11.13 5.86 14.86
C TRP A 351 11.51 7.27 14.41
N ILE A 352 11.38 8.27 15.30
CA ILE A 352 11.75 9.66 14.98
C ILE A 352 13.21 9.73 14.52
N ASP A 353 14.13 9.12 15.27
CA ASP A 353 15.55 9.09 14.94
C ASP A 353 15.81 8.42 13.58
N ALA A 354 15.11 7.31 13.29
CA ALA A 354 15.23 6.59 12.03
C ALA A 354 14.60 7.35 10.84
N HIS A 355 13.52 8.08 11.06
CA HIS A 355 12.87 8.89 10.04
C HIS A 355 13.75 10.08 9.64
N ASP A 356 14.44 10.71 10.57
CA ASP A 356 15.40 11.79 10.28
C ASP A 356 16.54 11.31 9.36
N GLU A 357 17.02 10.08 9.54
CA GLU A 357 18.02 9.49 8.64
C GLU A 357 17.42 9.09 7.28
N PHE A 358 16.17 8.56 7.26
CA PHE A 358 15.49 8.23 6.02
C PHE A 358 15.22 9.46 5.15
N GLU A 359 14.78 10.58 5.74
CA GLU A 359 14.50 11.82 5.01
C GLU A 359 15.74 12.35 4.27
N LYS A 360 16.96 12.10 4.76
CA LYS A 360 18.21 12.46 4.07
C LYS A 360 18.47 11.62 2.81
N THR A 361 17.87 10.45 2.71
CA THR A 361 18.06 9.48 1.61
C THR A 361 16.86 9.36 0.69
N LYS A 362 15.72 9.80 1.15
CA LYS A 362 14.45 9.81 0.43
C LYS A 362 14.59 10.52 -0.92
N VAL A 363 13.92 10.01 -1.92
CA VAL A 363 13.85 10.65 -3.23
C VAL A 363 12.60 11.52 -3.30
N CYS A 364 12.78 12.77 -3.71
CA CYS A 364 11.69 13.72 -3.94
C CYS A 364 11.75 14.21 -5.38
N LEU A 365 10.65 14.06 -6.11
CA LEU A 365 10.47 14.58 -7.47
C LEU A 365 9.63 15.87 -7.50
N TYR A 366 8.96 16.20 -6.38
CA TYR A 366 7.97 17.28 -6.30
C TYR A 366 8.21 18.22 -5.13
#